data_a5646c0c5e034a6772d41de8f7b51e09
#
_entry.id   a5646c0c5e034a6772d41de8f7b51e09
#
_cell.length_a   1.000
_cell.length_b   1.000
_cell.length_c   1.000
_cell.angle_alpha   90.00
_cell.angle_beta   90.00
_cell.angle_gamma   90.00
#
_symmetry.space_group_name_H-M   'P 1'
#
loop_
_entity.id
_entity.type
_entity.pdbx_description
1 polymer ?
#
loop_
_entity_poly.entity_id
_entity_poly.type
_entity_poly.pdbx_seq_one_letter_code
_entity_poly.pdbx_strand_id
1 'polypeptide(L)'
;NDYQIRRHRTEWHKKITISLSCLLFFFIGAPLGGIIRKGGLGMPVIVSVLVFIIYYVIDNSGFKMARDGKWVVWMGMWLSSSILAPLGAFLTYKSNNDSVVLNGDAYVAWFKRIVGIRSVRHLFKKEVIIHDPDYTRISSELTALTAECRTYISKRQLKKAPNYFKLWMTTGDDDDIKVINEHLETLVEELSNSKSFTLLTALNNYPVIPVTAHVRPFHVYWLNLLAGIIVPIGLFFYFRIWIFRIRLARDIERIINCLLYTSPSPRDAHESR
;
A
#
# COMPACT_ATOMS: atom_id res chain seq x y z
N ASN A 1 -43.46 20.63 27.81
CA ASN A 1 -43.94 19.26 27.59
C ASN A 1 -43.34 18.59 26.35
N ASP A 2 -43.10 19.30 25.23
CA ASP A 2 -42.58 18.70 23.97
C ASP A 2 -41.19 18.14 24.11
N TYR A 3 -40.31 18.71 24.91
CA TYR A 3 -38.99 18.19 25.20
C TYR A 3 -39.04 16.82 25.92
N GLN A 4 -39.91 16.68 26.88
CA GLN A 4 -40.11 15.45 27.66
C GLN A 4 -40.62 14.32 26.73
N ILE A 5 -41.59 14.63 25.87
CA ILE A 5 -42.15 13.67 24.90
C ILE A 5 -41.10 13.23 23.90
N ARG A 6 -40.27 14.15 23.39
CA ARG A 6 -39.18 13.82 22.49
C ARG A 6 -38.15 12.92 23.17
N ARG A 7 -37.78 13.22 24.39
CA ARG A 7 -36.84 12.40 25.18
C ARG A 7 -37.35 10.96 25.34
N HIS A 8 -38.62 10.78 25.68
CA HIS A 8 -39.23 9.46 25.80
C HIS A 8 -39.24 8.71 24.47
N ARG A 9 -39.57 9.37 23.37
CA ARG A 9 -39.55 8.78 22.03
C ARG A 9 -38.12 8.39 21.60
N THR A 10 -37.11 9.23 21.83
CA THR A 10 -35.73 8.90 21.52
C THR A 10 -35.22 7.71 22.31
N GLU A 11 -35.56 7.60 23.60
CA GLU A 11 -35.16 6.48 24.44
C GLU A 11 -35.81 5.15 24.01
N TRP A 12 -37.07 5.21 23.57
CA TRP A 12 -37.77 4.03 23.04
C TRP A 12 -37.14 3.52 21.76
N HIS A 13 -36.91 4.41 20.78
CA HIS A 13 -36.22 4.06 19.55
C HIS A 13 -34.79 3.56 19.78
N LYS A 14 -34.08 4.15 20.76
CA LYS A 14 -32.71 3.75 21.11
C LYS A 14 -32.61 2.29 21.54
N LYS A 15 -33.56 1.78 22.30
CA LYS A 15 -33.56 0.36 22.70
C LYS A 15 -33.66 -0.58 21.49
N ILE A 16 -34.51 -0.23 20.53
CA ILE A 16 -34.68 -1.03 19.30
C ILE A 16 -33.43 -0.94 18.43
N THR A 17 -32.88 0.27 18.22
CA THR A 17 -31.71 0.45 17.35
C THR A 17 -30.44 -0.19 17.90
N ILE A 18 -30.26 -0.19 19.24
CA ILE A 18 -29.12 -0.90 19.87
C ILE A 18 -29.20 -2.40 19.63
N SER A 19 -30.40 -3.00 19.78
CA SER A 19 -30.59 -4.44 19.53
C SER A 19 -30.34 -4.79 18.07
N LEU A 20 -30.82 -3.95 17.14
CA LEU A 20 -30.57 -4.11 15.71
C LEU A 20 -29.10 -3.93 15.36
N SER A 21 -28.43 -2.96 15.98
CA SER A 21 -26.99 -2.72 15.77
C SER A 21 -26.15 -3.91 16.20
N CYS A 22 -26.49 -4.58 17.30
CA CYS A 22 -25.82 -5.80 17.74
C CYS A 22 -25.88 -6.92 16.67
N LEU A 23 -27.07 -7.09 16.07
CA LEU A 23 -27.27 -8.03 14.97
C LEU A 23 -26.45 -7.64 13.73
N LEU A 24 -26.44 -6.34 13.38
CA LEU A 24 -25.67 -5.82 12.24
C LEU A 24 -24.16 -5.99 12.44
N PHE A 25 -23.66 -5.76 13.67
CA PHE A 25 -22.25 -6.02 13.98
C PHE A 25 -21.88 -7.51 13.84
N PHE A 26 -22.79 -8.41 14.17
CA PHE A 26 -22.57 -9.84 13.92
C PHE A 26 -22.41 -10.11 12.39
N PHE A 27 -23.30 -9.56 11.57
CA PHE A 27 -23.22 -9.71 10.11
C PHE A 27 -22.00 -9.01 9.48
N ILE A 28 -21.41 -8.04 10.14
CA ILE A 28 -20.15 -7.40 9.72
C ILE A 28 -18.95 -8.19 10.21
N GLY A 29 -18.95 -8.62 11.48
CA GLY A 29 -17.81 -9.26 12.14
C GLY A 29 -17.52 -10.66 11.62
N ALA A 30 -18.54 -11.47 11.36
CA ALA A 30 -18.38 -12.83 10.86
C ALA A 30 -17.70 -12.87 9.47
N PRO A 31 -18.14 -12.09 8.45
CA PRO A 31 -17.44 -12.00 7.17
C PRO A 31 -16.02 -11.44 7.29
N LEU A 32 -15.82 -10.39 8.09
CA LEU A 32 -14.50 -9.80 8.29
C LEU A 32 -13.51 -10.81 8.88
N GLY A 33 -13.94 -11.60 9.88
CA GLY A 33 -13.11 -12.66 10.46
C GLY A 33 -12.74 -13.77 9.45
N GLY A 34 -13.68 -14.12 8.56
CA GLY A 34 -13.46 -15.13 7.52
C GLY A 34 -12.53 -14.67 6.39
N ILE A 35 -12.71 -13.42 5.96
CA ILE A 35 -11.97 -12.83 4.81
C ILE A 35 -10.52 -12.54 5.16
N ILE A 36 -10.24 -12.05 6.38
CA ILE A 36 -8.89 -11.61 6.79
C ILE A 36 -8.06 -12.76 7.40
N ARG A 37 -8.37 -14.00 7.06
CA ARG A 37 -7.70 -15.21 7.58
C ARG A 37 -6.18 -15.22 7.39
N LYS A 38 -5.68 -14.63 6.31
CA LYS A 38 -4.24 -14.63 5.95
C LYS A 38 -3.41 -13.58 6.66
N GLY A 39 -4.03 -12.53 7.24
CA GLY A 39 -3.33 -11.41 7.86
C GLY A 39 -3.06 -11.52 9.37
N GLY A 40 -3.35 -12.67 9.99
CA GLY A 40 -3.28 -12.85 11.44
C GLY A 40 -4.47 -12.21 12.18
N LEU A 41 -4.61 -12.49 13.48
CA LEU A 41 -5.74 -12.06 14.31
C LEU A 41 -5.80 -10.53 14.53
N GLY A 42 -4.70 -9.81 14.34
CA GLY A 42 -4.63 -8.36 14.61
C GLY A 42 -5.42 -7.51 13.62
N MET A 43 -5.46 -7.87 12.34
CA MET A 43 -6.14 -7.07 11.31
C MET A 43 -7.66 -7.05 11.46
N PRO A 44 -8.36 -8.18 11.68
CA PRO A 44 -9.81 -8.16 11.94
C PRO A 44 -10.19 -7.30 13.14
N VAL A 45 -9.38 -7.34 14.21
CA VAL A 45 -9.63 -6.54 15.43
C VAL A 45 -9.52 -5.05 15.13
N ILE A 46 -8.48 -4.61 14.42
CA ILE A 46 -8.30 -3.18 14.07
C ILE A 46 -9.47 -2.68 13.22
N VAL A 47 -9.87 -3.46 12.20
CA VAL A 47 -10.98 -3.08 11.32
C VAL A 47 -12.30 -3.03 12.07
N SER A 48 -12.59 -4.00 12.95
CA SER A 48 -13.82 -4.01 13.75
C SER A 48 -13.89 -2.84 14.72
N VAL A 49 -12.78 -2.47 15.37
CA VAL A 49 -12.68 -1.28 16.22
C VAL A 49 -12.93 0.00 15.41
N LEU A 50 -12.37 0.10 14.21
CA LEU A 50 -12.58 1.27 13.33
C LEU A 50 -14.05 1.40 12.92
N VAL A 51 -14.69 0.30 12.51
CA VAL A 51 -16.12 0.28 12.17
C VAL A 51 -16.97 0.66 13.39
N PHE A 52 -16.61 0.17 14.58
CA PHE A 52 -17.30 0.51 15.82
C PHE A 52 -17.18 2.01 16.15
N ILE A 53 -15.99 2.60 15.99
CA ILE A 53 -15.79 4.04 16.24
C ILE A 53 -16.65 4.87 15.29
N ILE A 54 -16.68 4.54 14.00
CA ILE A 54 -17.52 5.23 13.00
C ILE A 54 -19.01 5.12 13.38
N TYR A 55 -19.46 3.91 13.71
CA TYR A 55 -20.83 3.69 14.19
C TYR A 55 -21.16 4.56 15.40
N TYR A 56 -20.30 4.55 16.41
CA TYR A 56 -20.50 5.29 17.66
C TYR A 56 -20.63 6.80 17.44
N VAL A 57 -19.78 7.35 16.57
CA VAL A 57 -19.82 8.78 16.21
C VAL A 57 -21.13 9.13 15.51
N ILE A 58 -21.58 8.31 14.56
CA ILE A 58 -22.83 8.53 13.82
C ILE A 58 -24.04 8.41 14.76
N ASP A 59 -24.09 7.34 15.56
CA ASP A 59 -25.18 7.06 16.49
C ASP A 59 -25.33 8.18 17.53
N ASN A 60 -24.22 8.59 18.16
CA ASN A 60 -24.22 9.65 19.16
C ASN A 60 -24.57 11.01 18.55
N SER A 61 -24.16 11.31 17.34
CA SER A 61 -24.52 12.54 16.63
C SER A 61 -26.00 12.53 16.25
N GLY A 62 -26.53 11.43 15.75
CA GLY A 62 -27.96 11.25 15.43
C GLY A 62 -28.84 11.37 16.67
N PHE A 63 -28.43 10.76 17.79
CA PHE A 63 -29.11 10.85 19.06
C PHE A 63 -29.19 12.30 19.57
N LYS A 64 -28.06 13.04 19.55
CA LYS A 64 -28.04 14.45 20.00
C LYS A 64 -28.94 15.31 19.13
N MET A 65 -28.87 15.17 17.79
CA MET A 65 -29.69 15.96 16.86
C MET A 65 -31.20 15.67 17.03
N ALA A 66 -31.57 14.40 17.26
CA ALA A 66 -32.97 14.01 17.52
C ALA A 66 -33.46 14.55 18.84
N ARG A 67 -32.66 14.47 19.92
CA ARG A 67 -33.00 14.97 21.23
C ARG A 67 -33.16 16.50 21.27
N ASP A 68 -32.27 17.21 20.60
CA ASP A 68 -32.29 18.68 20.55
C ASP A 68 -33.37 19.23 19.61
N GLY A 69 -34.13 18.34 18.93
CA GLY A 69 -35.25 18.71 18.08
C GLY A 69 -34.85 19.25 16.70
N LYS A 70 -33.58 19.14 16.32
CA LYS A 70 -33.09 19.54 15.00
C LYS A 70 -33.50 18.56 13.89
N TRP A 71 -33.68 17.30 14.27
CA TRP A 71 -34.10 16.23 13.36
C TRP A 71 -35.32 15.49 13.91
N VAL A 72 -36.07 14.87 13.00
CA VAL A 72 -37.15 13.97 13.36
C VAL A 72 -36.58 12.78 14.13
N VAL A 73 -37.20 12.38 15.24
CA VAL A 73 -36.68 11.35 16.14
C VAL A 73 -36.32 10.06 15.45
N TRP A 74 -37.17 9.53 14.58
CA TRP A 74 -36.90 8.27 13.90
C TRP A 74 -35.71 8.40 12.93
N MET A 75 -35.58 9.54 12.23
CA MET A 75 -34.48 9.78 11.30
C MET A 75 -33.13 9.82 12.01
N GLY A 76 -33.03 10.55 13.13
CA GLY A 76 -31.80 10.62 13.89
C GLY A 76 -31.40 9.30 14.52
N MET A 77 -32.37 8.50 14.97
CA MET A 77 -32.12 7.24 15.66
C MET A 77 -31.81 6.08 14.70
N TRP A 78 -32.40 6.08 13.49
CA TRP A 78 -32.19 5.00 12.51
C TRP A 78 -31.05 5.26 11.55
N LEU A 79 -30.43 6.43 11.60
CA LEU A 79 -29.34 6.82 10.69
C LEU A 79 -28.16 5.84 10.74
N SER A 80 -27.70 5.50 11.94
CA SER A 80 -26.59 4.57 12.15
C SER A 80 -26.89 3.17 11.59
N SER A 81 -28.09 2.66 11.88
CA SER A 81 -28.52 1.35 11.37
C SER A 81 -28.72 1.34 9.86
N SER A 82 -29.23 2.44 9.27
CA SER A 82 -29.39 2.59 7.81
C SER A 82 -28.08 2.58 7.05
N ILE A 83 -26.98 3.02 7.67
CA ILE A 83 -25.63 2.98 7.07
C ILE A 83 -24.99 1.60 7.29
N LEU A 84 -25.17 1.03 8.50
CA LEU A 84 -24.59 -0.28 8.80
C LEU A 84 -25.25 -1.45 8.06
N ALA A 85 -26.56 -1.39 7.86
CA ALA A 85 -27.30 -2.49 7.21
C ALA A 85 -26.82 -2.79 5.78
N PRO A 86 -26.71 -1.82 4.84
CA PRO A 86 -26.16 -2.10 3.52
C PRO A 86 -24.68 -2.49 3.57
N LEU A 87 -23.89 -1.96 4.48
CA LEU A 87 -22.50 -2.37 4.67
C LEU A 87 -22.40 -3.83 5.10
N GLY A 88 -23.19 -4.24 6.10
CA GLY A 88 -23.26 -5.62 6.56
C GLY A 88 -23.75 -6.59 5.48
N ALA A 89 -24.80 -6.22 4.76
CA ALA A 89 -25.34 -7.00 3.65
C ALA A 89 -24.29 -7.16 2.53
N PHE A 90 -23.59 -6.08 2.16
CA PHE A 90 -22.53 -6.12 1.16
C PHE A 90 -21.37 -7.03 1.57
N LEU A 91 -20.90 -6.92 2.82
CA LEU A 91 -19.81 -7.75 3.32
C LEU A 91 -20.20 -9.23 3.39
N THR A 92 -21.43 -9.52 3.85
CA THR A 92 -21.95 -10.90 3.91
C THR A 92 -22.11 -11.50 2.52
N TYR A 93 -22.69 -10.75 1.57
CA TYR A 93 -22.81 -11.18 0.18
C TYR A 93 -21.43 -11.47 -0.44
N LYS A 94 -20.49 -10.57 -0.20
CA LYS A 94 -19.13 -10.69 -0.73
C LYS A 94 -18.36 -11.86 -0.13
N SER A 95 -18.54 -12.12 1.17
CA SER A 95 -17.93 -13.25 1.87
C SER A 95 -18.47 -14.60 1.39
N ASN A 96 -19.76 -14.66 1.10
CA ASN A 96 -20.40 -15.91 0.67
C ASN A 96 -20.02 -16.30 -0.77
N ASN A 97 -19.65 -15.32 -1.60
CA ASN A 97 -19.29 -15.56 -3.01
C ASN A 97 -17.79 -15.78 -3.23
N ASP A 98 -17.02 -16.17 -2.21
CA ASP A 98 -15.57 -16.46 -2.27
C ASP A 98 -14.75 -15.52 -3.18
N SER A 99 -15.21 -14.29 -3.32
CA SER A 99 -14.56 -13.37 -4.24
C SER A 99 -13.22 -12.92 -3.67
N VAL A 100 -12.17 -13.22 -4.43
CA VAL A 100 -10.75 -12.81 -4.25
C VAL A 100 -10.58 -11.28 -4.05
N VAL A 101 -11.64 -10.51 -4.21
CA VAL A 101 -11.66 -9.03 -4.15
C VAL A 101 -11.37 -8.47 -2.75
N LEU A 102 -11.58 -9.26 -1.68
CA LEU A 102 -11.20 -8.86 -0.33
C LEU A 102 -9.87 -9.51 0.10
N ASN A 103 -8.90 -9.57 -0.79
CA ASN A 103 -7.54 -9.92 -0.43
C ASN A 103 -7.03 -8.83 0.53
N GLY A 104 -7.08 -9.09 1.83
CA GLY A 104 -6.55 -8.18 2.86
C GLY A 104 -5.10 -7.77 2.56
N ASP A 105 -4.33 -8.68 1.95
CA ASP A 105 -2.97 -8.45 1.51
C ASP A 105 -2.88 -7.36 0.43
N ALA A 106 -3.87 -7.25 -0.47
CA ALA A 106 -3.92 -6.21 -1.48
C ALA A 106 -4.15 -4.82 -0.85
N TYR A 107 -5.03 -4.72 0.14
CA TYR A 107 -5.26 -3.47 0.88
C TYR A 107 -4.08 -3.09 1.76
N VAL A 108 -3.45 -4.08 2.41
CA VAL A 108 -2.21 -3.87 3.18
C VAL A 108 -1.07 -3.47 2.25
N ALA A 109 -0.94 -4.08 1.08
CA ALA A 109 0.06 -3.71 0.08
C ALA A 109 -0.21 -2.29 -0.46
N TRP A 110 -1.46 -1.95 -0.74
CA TRP A 110 -1.85 -0.60 -1.16
C TRP A 110 -1.55 0.44 -0.06
N PHE A 111 -1.91 0.14 1.20
CA PHE A 111 -1.59 1.01 2.34
C PHE A 111 -0.08 1.14 2.57
N LYS A 112 0.67 0.02 2.52
CA LYS A 112 2.14 0.03 2.58
C LYS A 112 2.74 0.87 1.46
N ARG A 113 2.15 0.81 0.25
CA ARG A 113 2.57 1.63 -0.89
C ARG A 113 2.31 3.12 -0.66
N ILE A 114 1.17 3.49 -0.03
CA ILE A 114 0.86 4.88 0.33
C ILE A 114 1.82 5.38 1.41
N VAL A 115 2.02 4.61 2.46
CA VAL A 115 2.91 4.98 3.60
C VAL A 115 4.38 4.85 3.21
N GLY A 116 4.71 4.06 2.17
CA GLY A 116 6.06 3.85 1.70
C GLY A 116 6.86 2.85 2.52
N ILE A 117 6.19 1.86 3.07
CA ILE A 117 6.84 0.73 3.73
C ILE A 117 7.42 -0.18 2.65
N ARG A 118 8.69 -0.53 2.78
CA ARG A 118 9.41 -1.36 1.82
C ARG A 118 8.97 -2.81 1.87
N SER A 119 8.87 -3.42 0.69
CA SER A 119 8.97 -4.88 0.56
C SER A 119 10.44 -5.28 0.61
N VAL A 120 10.77 -6.27 1.41
CA VAL A 120 12.09 -6.88 1.45
C VAL A 120 12.12 -8.02 0.44
N ARG A 121 13.19 -8.10 -0.35
CA ARG A 121 13.40 -9.20 -1.29
C ARG A 121 13.76 -10.46 -0.50
N HIS A 122 13.07 -11.55 -0.78
CA HIS A 122 13.39 -12.88 -0.26
C HIS A 122 13.56 -13.83 -1.45
N LEU A 123 14.80 -14.10 -1.80
CA LEU A 123 15.13 -15.11 -2.80
C LEU A 123 15.41 -16.43 -2.06
N PHE A 124 14.65 -17.45 -2.41
CA PHE A 124 14.86 -18.81 -1.91
C PHE A 124 15.65 -19.59 -2.94
N LYS A 125 16.50 -20.52 -2.47
CA LYS A 125 17.18 -21.44 -3.36
C LYS A 125 16.15 -22.27 -4.11
N LYS A 126 16.19 -22.25 -5.44
CA LYS A 126 15.33 -23.11 -6.27
C LYS A 126 15.81 -24.57 -6.14
N GLU A 127 14.89 -25.50 -5.99
CA GLU A 127 15.21 -26.95 -5.92
C GLU A 127 15.71 -27.49 -7.26
N VAL A 128 15.27 -26.89 -8.36
CA VAL A 128 15.67 -27.26 -9.73
C VAL A 128 16.31 -26.06 -10.42
N ILE A 129 17.56 -26.24 -10.84
CA ILE A 129 18.29 -25.26 -11.64
C ILE A 129 18.10 -25.63 -13.11
N ILE A 130 17.40 -24.75 -13.86
CA ILE A 130 17.06 -25.02 -15.27
C ILE A 130 18.25 -24.69 -16.18
N HIS A 131 18.94 -23.60 -15.91
CA HIS A 131 20.14 -23.16 -16.63
C HIS A 131 21.14 -22.56 -15.66
N ASP A 132 22.44 -22.89 -15.87
CA ASP A 132 23.53 -22.25 -15.13
C ASP A 132 23.77 -20.84 -15.73
N PRO A 133 23.86 -19.77 -14.95
CA PRO A 133 24.04 -18.42 -15.47
C PRO A 133 25.38 -18.26 -16.21
N ASP A 134 25.39 -17.52 -17.31
CA ASP A 134 26.63 -17.07 -17.95
C ASP A 134 27.22 -15.88 -17.19
N TYR A 135 28.11 -16.18 -16.26
CA TYR A 135 28.71 -15.18 -15.37
C TYR A 135 29.54 -14.12 -16.14
N THR A 136 30.09 -14.42 -17.28
CA THR A 136 30.91 -13.47 -18.09
C THR A 136 30.01 -12.42 -18.73
N ARG A 137 28.92 -12.85 -19.36
CA ARG A 137 27.89 -11.97 -19.93
C ARG A 137 27.26 -11.11 -18.85
N ILE A 138 26.80 -11.73 -17.78
CA ILE A 138 26.13 -11.03 -16.68
C ILE A 138 27.06 -9.98 -16.03
N SER A 139 28.33 -10.27 -15.86
CA SER A 139 29.31 -9.31 -15.33
C SER A 139 29.42 -8.06 -16.21
N SER A 140 29.43 -8.22 -17.54
CA SER A 140 29.44 -7.08 -18.46
C SER A 140 28.15 -6.28 -18.42
N GLU A 141 26.99 -6.94 -18.34
CA GLU A 141 25.67 -6.29 -18.21
C GLU A 141 25.51 -5.56 -16.87
N LEU A 142 26.00 -6.12 -15.76
CA LEU A 142 26.05 -5.46 -14.47
C LEU A 142 26.89 -4.17 -14.50
N THR A 143 28.00 -4.20 -15.23
CA THR A 143 28.86 -3.02 -15.40
C THR A 143 28.14 -1.93 -16.21
N ALA A 144 27.44 -2.32 -17.29
CA ALA A 144 26.62 -1.41 -18.08
C ALA A 144 25.48 -0.80 -17.24
N LEU A 145 24.77 -1.62 -16.46
CA LEU A 145 23.72 -1.16 -15.56
C LEU A 145 24.25 -0.16 -14.50
N THR A 146 25.47 -0.37 -14.01
CA THR A 146 26.12 0.56 -13.09
C THR A 146 26.32 1.94 -13.73
N ALA A 147 26.73 1.98 -14.99
CA ALA A 147 26.90 3.22 -15.74
C ALA A 147 25.55 3.93 -15.97
N GLU A 148 24.51 3.19 -16.32
CA GLU A 148 23.14 3.71 -16.46
C GLU A 148 22.64 4.31 -15.14
N CYS A 149 22.81 3.61 -14.03
CA CYS A 149 22.46 4.09 -12.69
C CYS A 149 23.17 5.40 -12.32
N ARG A 150 24.46 5.51 -12.62
CA ARG A 150 25.23 6.74 -12.38
C ARG A 150 24.74 7.90 -13.24
N THR A 151 24.48 7.65 -14.52
CA THR A 151 23.92 8.65 -15.44
C THR A 151 22.56 9.13 -14.99
N TYR A 152 21.69 8.23 -14.55
CA TYR A 152 20.38 8.57 -14.02
C TYR A 152 20.45 9.48 -12.79
N ILE A 153 21.30 9.16 -11.80
CA ILE A 153 21.48 9.98 -10.59
C ILE A 153 21.98 11.39 -10.94
N SER A 154 22.96 11.49 -11.85
CA SER A 154 23.52 12.79 -12.27
C SER A 154 22.49 13.67 -13.01
N LYS A 155 21.69 13.07 -13.90
CA LYS A 155 20.67 13.74 -14.71
C LYS A 155 19.49 14.25 -13.86
N ARG A 156 19.00 13.46 -12.93
CA ARG A 156 17.74 13.73 -12.23
C ARG A 156 17.86 14.52 -10.92
N GLN A 157 19.04 14.70 -10.37
CA GLN A 157 19.28 15.43 -9.10
C GLN A 157 18.25 15.05 -8.01
N LEU A 158 18.07 13.77 -7.76
CA LEU A 158 16.99 13.22 -6.91
C LEU A 158 17.01 13.74 -5.47
N LYS A 159 18.17 14.11 -4.94
CA LYS A 159 18.34 14.65 -3.58
C LYS A 159 17.79 16.09 -3.44
N LYS A 160 17.64 16.83 -4.55
CA LYS A 160 17.12 18.20 -4.54
C LYS A 160 15.60 18.19 -4.41
N ALA A 161 15.06 19.12 -3.62
CA ALA A 161 13.61 19.30 -3.48
C ALA A 161 12.99 19.63 -4.85
N PRO A 162 11.94 18.93 -5.27
CA PRO A 162 11.26 19.22 -6.53
C PRO A 162 10.53 20.56 -6.45
N ASN A 163 10.39 21.24 -7.58
CA ASN A 163 9.57 22.45 -7.64
C ASN A 163 8.10 22.06 -7.49
N TYR A 164 7.38 22.65 -6.50
CA TYR A 164 6.00 22.33 -6.18
C TYR A 164 5.07 22.42 -7.39
N PHE A 165 5.05 23.57 -8.07
CA PHE A 165 4.17 23.78 -9.23
C PHE A 165 4.50 22.82 -10.39
N LYS A 166 5.79 22.65 -10.69
CA LYS A 166 6.21 21.75 -11.75
C LYS A 166 5.82 20.29 -11.47
N LEU A 167 5.85 19.88 -10.20
CA LEU A 167 5.48 18.51 -9.79
C LEU A 167 4.02 18.18 -10.13
N TRP A 168 3.10 19.13 -9.91
CA TRP A 168 1.67 18.91 -10.13
C TRP A 168 1.23 19.13 -11.58
N MET A 169 1.97 19.95 -12.34
CA MET A 169 1.67 20.25 -13.74
C MET A 169 2.34 19.29 -14.74
N THR A 170 3.41 18.59 -14.34
CA THR A 170 4.12 17.70 -15.26
C THR A 170 3.34 16.41 -15.47
N THR A 171 3.03 16.09 -16.70
CA THR A 171 2.44 14.82 -17.13
C THR A 171 3.56 13.94 -17.69
N GLY A 172 3.92 12.88 -17.01
CA GLY A 172 4.90 11.90 -17.51
C GLY A 172 5.35 10.95 -16.41
N ASP A 173 5.45 9.69 -16.74
CA ASP A 173 6.10 8.68 -15.92
C ASP A 173 7.61 8.82 -16.10
N ASP A 174 8.38 8.28 -15.17
CA ASP A 174 9.83 8.21 -15.27
C ASP A 174 10.21 6.89 -15.95
N ASP A 175 10.27 6.92 -17.29
CA ASP A 175 10.55 5.72 -18.08
C ASP A 175 12.00 5.26 -17.90
N ASP A 176 12.95 6.20 -17.64
CA ASP A 176 14.36 5.88 -17.42
C ASP A 176 14.50 4.88 -16.23
N ILE A 177 13.79 5.11 -15.12
CA ILE A 177 13.87 4.21 -13.95
C ILE A 177 13.11 2.89 -14.18
N LYS A 178 12.07 2.87 -15.02
CA LYS A 178 11.39 1.62 -15.39
C LYS A 178 12.35 0.69 -16.13
N VAL A 179 13.05 1.20 -17.12
CA VAL A 179 14.03 0.42 -17.90
C VAL A 179 15.15 -0.11 -16.99
N ILE A 180 15.71 0.74 -16.12
CA ILE A 180 16.74 0.33 -15.15
C ILE A 180 16.22 -0.78 -14.24
N ASN A 181 14.97 -0.66 -13.77
CA ASN A 181 14.40 -1.67 -12.88
C ASN A 181 14.11 -2.98 -13.60
N GLU A 182 13.60 -2.95 -14.83
CA GLU A 182 13.36 -4.15 -15.64
C GLU A 182 14.67 -4.87 -15.92
N HIS A 183 15.71 -4.13 -16.30
CA HIS A 183 17.04 -4.69 -16.55
C HIS A 183 17.63 -5.31 -15.27
N LEU A 184 17.52 -4.62 -14.12
CA LEU A 184 17.94 -5.16 -12.84
C LEU A 184 17.20 -6.45 -12.45
N GLU A 185 15.87 -6.47 -12.60
CA GLU A 185 15.06 -7.64 -12.22
C GLU A 185 15.40 -8.86 -13.13
N THR A 186 15.61 -8.63 -14.41
CA THR A 186 16.04 -9.68 -15.35
C THR A 186 17.37 -10.30 -14.93
N LEU A 187 18.36 -9.47 -14.61
CA LEU A 187 19.68 -9.94 -14.15
C LEU A 187 19.60 -10.67 -12.80
N VAL A 188 18.80 -10.15 -11.88
CA VAL A 188 18.57 -10.80 -10.57
C VAL A 188 17.86 -12.14 -10.72
N GLU A 189 16.90 -12.26 -11.65
CA GLU A 189 16.22 -13.51 -11.92
C GLU A 189 17.18 -14.55 -12.50
N GLU A 190 18.02 -14.16 -13.47
CA GLU A 190 19.02 -15.03 -14.06
C GLU A 190 20.05 -15.50 -13.01
N LEU A 191 20.58 -14.57 -12.21
CA LEU A 191 21.52 -14.89 -11.12
C LEU A 191 20.87 -15.71 -10.00
N SER A 192 19.56 -15.65 -9.82
CA SER A 192 18.85 -16.47 -8.83
C SER A 192 18.91 -17.96 -9.12
N ASN A 193 19.28 -18.36 -10.36
CA ASN A 193 19.49 -19.74 -10.76
C ASN A 193 20.88 -20.26 -10.39
N SER A 194 21.76 -19.41 -9.84
CA SER A 194 23.11 -19.81 -9.41
C SER A 194 23.09 -20.81 -8.27
N LYS A 195 24.05 -21.71 -8.24
CA LYS A 195 24.29 -22.68 -7.16
C LYS A 195 24.95 -22.05 -5.94
N SER A 196 25.59 -20.87 -6.10
CA SER A 196 26.34 -20.23 -5.05
C SER A 196 25.43 -19.61 -3.98
N PHE A 197 25.51 -20.12 -2.74
CA PHE A 197 24.77 -19.57 -1.61
C PHE A 197 25.20 -18.14 -1.26
N THR A 198 26.47 -17.84 -1.40
CA THR A 198 27.04 -16.50 -1.16
C THR A 198 26.43 -15.46 -2.11
N LEU A 199 26.29 -15.80 -3.38
CA LEU A 199 25.68 -14.95 -4.40
C LEU A 199 24.18 -14.72 -4.10
N LEU A 200 23.44 -15.78 -3.76
CA LEU A 200 22.02 -15.67 -3.40
C LEU A 200 21.82 -14.79 -2.16
N THR A 201 22.70 -14.88 -1.19
CA THR A 201 22.66 -14.02 0.02
C THR A 201 22.96 -12.55 -0.35
N ALA A 202 23.91 -12.31 -1.25
CA ALA A 202 24.21 -10.98 -1.76
C ALA A 202 23.02 -10.39 -2.54
N LEU A 203 22.33 -11.17 -3.36
CA LEU A 203 21.15 -10.76 -4.11
C LEU A 203 19.96 -10.34 -3.21
N ASN A 204 19.82 -10.94 -2.04
CA ASN A 204 18.79 -10.52 -1.07
C ASN A 204 19.01 -9.09 -0.54
N ASN A 205 20.22 -8.55 -0.62
CA ASN A 205 20.54 -7.18 -0.21
C ASN A 205 20.14 -6.13 -1.27
N TYR A 206 19.79 -6.55 -2.49
CA TYR A 206 19.34 -5.63 -3.52
C TYR A 206 17.97 -5.05 -3.17
N PRO A 207 17.83 -3.71 -3.15
CA PRO A 207 16.56 -3.09 -2.84
C PRO A 207 15.55 -3.30 -3.98
N VAL A 208 14.29 -3.45 -3.62
CA VAL A 208 13.18 -3.40 -4.58
C VAL A 208 12.85 -1.93 -4.86
N ILE A 209 12.90 -1.52 -6.13
CA ILE A 209 12.66 -0.13 -6.53
C ILE A 209 11.15 0.08 -6.73
N PRO A 210 10.51 0.99 -5.98
CA PRO A 210 9.11 1.36 -6.24
C PRO A 210 9.04 2.37 -7.40
N VAL A 211 8.99 1.88 -8.62
CA VAL A 211 9.11 2.65 -9.88
C VAL A 211 8.16 3.86 -9.97
N THR A 212 6.95 3.76 -9.42
CA THR A 212 5.92 4.82 -9.55
C THR A 212 5.82 5.74 -8.33
N ALA A 213 6.43 5.40 -7.21
CA ALA A 213 6.19 6.09 -5.93
C ALA A 213 6.77 7.51 -5.84
N HIS A 214 7.81 7.80 -6.65
CA HIS A 214 8.53 9.08 -6.65
C HIS A 214 7.99 10.11 -7.66
N VAL A 215 6.99 9.72 -8.47
CA VAL A 215 6.45 10.59 -9.53
C VAL A 215 5.13 11.23 -9.11
N ARG A 216 4.08 10.46 -9.01
CA ARG A 216 2.73 10.99 -8.73
C ARG A 216 1.92 10.06 -7.83
N PRO A 217 1.02 10.62 -6.98
CA PRO A 217 0.17 9.79 -6.14
C PRO A 217 -0.97 9.13 -6.91
N PHE A 218 -1.51 9.79 -7.96
CA PHE A 218 -2.68 9.32 -8.71
C PHE A 218 -2.35 9.17 -10.19
N HIS A 219 -2.99 8.18 -10.86
CA HIS A 219 -2.88 8.00 -12.32
C HIS A 219 -3.66 9.07 -13.11
N VAL A 220 -4.70 9.62 -12.52
CA VAL A 220 -5.58 10.60 -13.17
C VAL A 220 -5.04 12.01 -12.98
N TYR A 221 -4.83 12.73 -14.09
CA TYR A 221 -4.28 14.09 -14.08
C TYR A 221 -5.09 15.07 -13.21
N TRP A 222 -6.42 15.06 -13.37
CA TRP A 222 -7.31 15.94 -12.62
C TRP A 222 -7.24 15.73 -11.10
N LEU A 223 -7.08 14.50 -10.66
CA LEU A 223 -6.93 14.20 -9.23
C LEU A 223 -5.60 14.72 -8.68
N ASN A 224 -4.53 14.67 -9.48
CA ASN A 224 -3.25 15.26 -9.09
C ASN A 224 -3.35 16.80 -9.00
N LEU A 225 -4.01 17.44 -9.97
CA LEU A 225 -4.22 18.88 -9.95
C LEU A 225 -5.04 19.33 -8.73
N LEU A 226 -6.16 18.64 -8.46
CA LEU A 226 -6.98 18.89 -7.28
C LEU A 226 -6.20 18.69 -5.98
N ALA A 227 -5.41 17.62 -5.88
CA ALA A 227 -4.55 17.37 -4.72
C ALA A 227 -3.50 18.48 -4.54
N GLY A 228 -2.99 19.06 -5.63
CA GLY A 228 -2.06 20.18 -5.58
C GLY A 228 -2.70 21.49 -5.13
N ILE A 229 -3.97 21.73 -5.47
CA ILE A 229 -4.72 22.95 -5.10
C ILE A 229 -5.13 22.89 -3.62
N ILE A 230 -5.52 21.73 -3.10
CA ILE A 230 -5.87 21.56 -1.68
C ILE A 230 -4.58 21.53 -0.86
N VAL A 231 -4.16 22.68 -0.34
CA VAL A 231 -2.87 22.90 0.31
C VAL A 231 -2.48 21.81 1.33
N PRO A 232 -3.29 21.39 2.32
CA PRO A 232 -2.86 20.38 3.29
C PRO A 232 -2.58 19.02 2.63
N ILE A 233 -3.39 18.62 1.65
CA ILE A 233 -3.24 17.34 0.93
C ILE A 233 -2.04 17.42 -0.03
N GLY A 234 -1.92 18.52 -0.77
CA GLY A 234 -0.81 18.77 -1.68
C GLY A 234 0.53 18.79 -0.99
N LEU A 235 0.62 19.42 0.19
CA LEU A 235 1.82 19.48 1.00
C LEU A 235 2.22 18.08 1.54
N PHE A 236 1.26 17.30 2.00
CA PHE A 236 1.48 15.93 2.44
C PHE A 236 2.09 15.07 1.32
N PHE A 237 1.48 15.06 0.13
CA PHE A 237 1.99 14.29 -1.01
C PHE A 237 3.32 14.85 -1.54
N TYR A 238 3.54 16.16 -1.51
CA TYR A 238 4.81 16.78 -1.87
C TYR A 238 5.96 16.27 -1.00
N PHE A 239 5.82 16.32 0.33
CA PHE A 239 6.82 15.78 1.25
C PHE A 239 7.02 14.28 1.06
N ARG A 240 5.94 13.55 0.85
CA ARG A 240 5.99 12.12 0.55
C ARG A 240 6.84 11.85 -0.70
N ILE A 241 6.56 12.50 -1.82
CA ILE A 241 7.31 12.34 -3.08
C ILE A 241 8.78 12.73 -2.89
N TRP A 242 9.06 13.79 -2.18
CA TRP A 242 10.44 14.21 -1.89
C TRP A 242 11.20 13.16 -1.07
N ILE A 243 10.61 12.62 -0.03
CA ILE A 243 11.18 11.52 0.76
C ILE A 243 11.44 10.30 -0.13
N PHE A 244 10.49 9.96 -1.02
CA PHE A 244 10.67 8.83 -1.94
C PHE A 244 11.82 9.08 -2.94
N ARG A 245 11.99 10.29 -3.44
CA ARG A 245 13.13 10.65 -4.31
C ARG A 245 14.47 10.49 -3.61
N ILE A 246 14.58 10.95 -2.36
CA ILE A 246 15.80 10.75 -1.55
C ILE A 246 16.05 9.27 -1.28
N ARG A 247 15.00 8.49 -1.02
CA ARG A 247 15.12 7.05 -0.82
C ARG A 247 15.56 6.34 -2.10
N LEU A 248 14.97 6.71 -3.24
CA LEU A 248 15.35 6.18 -4.55
C LEU A 248 16.83 6.43 -4.84
N ALA A 249 17.33 7.64 -4.60
CA ALA A 249 18.74 7.95 -4.77
C ALA A 249 19.65 7.04 -3.93
N ARG A 250 19.28 6.81 -2.66
CA ARG A 250 20.02 5.89 -1.77
C ARG A 250 19.95 4.44 -2.22
N ASP A 251 18.82 4.04 -2.81
CA ASP A 251 18.63 2.66 -3.28
C ASP A 251 19.47 2.41 -4.51
N ILE A 252 19.52 3.36 -5.45
CA ILE A 252 20.39 3.26 -6.62
C ILE A 252 21.87 3.28 -6.21
N GLU A 253 22.26 4.12 -5.24
CA GLU A 253 23.63 4.09 -4.69
C GLU A 253 23.97 2.72 -4.04
N ARG A 254 23.00 2.09 -3.36
CA ARG A 254 23.16 0.72 -2.84
C ARG A 254 23.31 -0.31 -3.94
N ILE A 255 22.50 -0.21 -5.01
CA ILE A 255 22.60 -1.10 -6.17
C ILE A 255 24.00 -0.98 -6.77
N ILE A 256 24.49 0.22 -7.01
CA ILE A 256 25.85 0.45 -7.53
C ILE A 256 26.90 -0.22 -6.64
N ASN A 257 26.79 -0.07 -5.33
CA ASN A 257 27.73 -0.70 -4.40
C ASN A 257 27.58 -2.22 -4.37
N CYS A 258 26.37 -2.75 -4.37
CA CYS A 258 26.15 -4.21 -4.43
C CYS A 258 26.68 -4.81 -5.74
N LEU A 259 26.47 -4.12 -6.87
CA LEU A 259 26.98 -4.57 -8.19
C LEU A 259 28.52 -4.68 -8.21
N LEU A 260 29.23 -3.80 -7.53
CA LEU A 260 30.68 -3.86 -7.38
C LEU A 260 31.17 -5.09 -6.60
N TYR A 261 30.35 -5.57 -5.64
CA TYR A 261 30.69 -6.75 -4.82
C TYR A 261 30.17 -8.07 -5.40
N THR A 262 29.17 -8.03 -6.27
CA THR A 262 28.57 -9.22 -6.90
C THR A 262 29.16 -9.55 -8.28
N SER A 263 30.14 -8.78 -8.76
CA SER A 263 30.91 -9.19 -9.93
C SER A 263 31.57 -10.54 -9.60
N PRO A 264 31.18 -11.65 -10.28
CA PRO A 264 31.69 -12.97 -9.94
C PRO A 264 33.19 -12.96 -10.07
N SER A 265 33.87 -13.32 -8.97
CA SER A 265 35.32 -13.53 -9.00
C SER A 265 35.65 -14.69 -9.96
N PRO A 266 36.78 -14.66 -10.66
CA PRO A 266 37.21 -15.81 -11.45
C PRO A 266 37.29 -17.12 -10.67
N ARG A 267 37.34 -17.08 -9.33
CA ARG A 267 37.28 -18.25 -8.43
C ARG A 267 35.90 -18.92 -8.41
N ASP A 268 34.81 -18.15 -8.54
CA ASP A 268 33.44 -18.71 -8.49
C ASP A 268 33.15 -19.52 -9.78
N ALA A 269 33.79 -19.17 -10.88
CA ALA A 269 33.71 -19.92 -12.15
C ALA A 269 34.44 -21.28 -12.08
N HIS A 270 35.34 -21.49 -11.12
CA HIS A 270 36.07 -22.78 -10.96
C HIS A 270 35.37 -23.75 -10.00
N GLU A 271 34.53 -23.28 -9.05
CA GLU A 271 33.75 -24.14 -8.17
C GLU A 271 32.51 -24.76 -8.84
N SER A 272 32.19 -24.34 -10.05
CA SER A 272 31.04 -24.87 -10.83
C SER A 272 31.44 -26.02 -11.79
N ARG A 273 32.70 -26.45 -11.82
CA ARG A 273 33.17 -27.67 -12.49
C ARG A 273 33.39 -28.76 -11.46
#